data_b98e3193aef8e1c2a1ee2f3250b16acb
#
_entry.id   b98e3193aef8e1c2a1ee2f3250b16acb
#
_cell.length_a   1.000
_cell.length_b   1.000
_cell.length_c   1.000
_cell.angle_alpha   90.00
_cell.angle_beta   90.00
_cell.angle_gamma   90.00
#
_symmetry.space_group_name_H-M   'P 1'
#
loop_
_entity.id
_entity.type
_entity.pdbx_description
1 polymer ?
#
loop_
_entity_poly.entity_id
_entity_poly.type
_entity_poly.pdbx_seq_one_letter_code
_entity_poly.pdbx_strand_id
1 'polypeptide(L)'
;MSDNLSAPSYIRGIEPYKAGKPISELAREKGLQPENILKLASNENPLGAPESALQAVREAATAHNVALYPDGNAYNLKHAIAKRLGVPAEWIIVGNGSDELMGLTCEALLEPGAKSVYSQFYFSVYRIDTLACGGTPVEVPAKGFAIDLDAIAKAVTPEVRVVFLTTPNNPTGLTISQADFEAFLGKIPPSVTVVLDEAYREFVPEEDRIDSIALVKKYPNLFVTRTFSKAYGLAGLRVGFGVNSGELPELVNRIRPPFNCNTLAQAAAAGCVNDQAFLDRVYEMNRSGVKQLEDGFSSLNLEFVPTKSNFVLVHIGPKAAELNQALLDRGIIIRPCASFGLPEXXXXXXXXXXXXXTVPCRPEGASREALRRIRSRG
;
A
#
# COMPACT_ATOMS: atom_id res chain seq x y z
N MET A 1 -10.23 19.89 -27.43
CA MET A 1 -11.60 19.67 -26.91
C MET A 1 -11.98 20.91 -26.12
N SER A 2 -13.21 21.45 -26.33
CA SER A 2 -13.66 22.62 -25.58
C SER A 2 -13.98 22.23 -24.14
N ASP A 3 -13.49 23.01 -23.18
CA ASP A 3 -13.75 22.80 -21.75
C ASP A 3 -15.17 23.27 -21.43
N ASN A 4 -16.16 22.42 -21.75
CA ASN A 4 -17.56 22.76 -21.57
C ASN A 4 -18.13 22.53 -20.17
N LEU A 5 -17.32 21.83 -19.28
CA LEU A 5 -17.77 21.57 -17.93
C LEU A 5 -17.10 22.55 -16.94
N SER A 6 -17.90 23.08 -16.03
CA SER A 6 -17.42 23.97 -14.96
C SER A 6 -16.79 23.15 -13.83
N ALA A 7 -15.63 22.52 -14.10
CA ALA A 7 -14.89 21.76 -13.10
C ALA A 7 -13.89 22.66 -12.38
N PRO A 8 -13.69 22.47 -11.05
CA PRO A 8 -12.67 23.23 -10.33
C PRO A 8 -11.28 23.05 -10.92
N SER A 9 -10.46 24.11 -10.91
CA SER A 9 -9.12 24.09 -11.49
C SER A 9 -8.22 23.06 -10.77
N TYR A 10 -8.40 22.89 -9.47
CA TYR A 10 -7.61 21.91 -8.71
C TYR A 10 -7.89 20.47 -9.16
N ILE A 11 -9.14 20.15 -9.58
CA ILE A 11 -9.45 18.83 -10.14
C ILE A 11 -8.76 18.64 -11.49
N ARG A 12 -8.79 19.69 -12.35
CA ARG A 12 -8.16 19.61 -13.68
C ARG A 12 -6.63 19.45 -13.59
N GLY A 13 -6.03 19.89 -12.48
CA GLY A 13 -4.59 19.80 -12.25
C GLY A 13 -4.11 18.49 -11.65
N ILE A 14 -5.01 17.54 -11.35
CA ILE A 14 -4.63 16.25 -10.77
C ILE A 14 -4.08 15.32 -11.86
N GLU A 15 -2.85 14.82 -11.65
CA GLU A 15 -2.31 13.71 -12.44
C GLU A 15 -2.98 12.41 -11.97
N PRO A 16 -3.70 11.70 -12.83
CA PRO A 16 -4.35 10.45 -12.40
C PRO A 16 -3.36 9.40 -11.92
N TYR A 17 -3.78 8.59 -10.97
CA TYR A 17 -2.98 7.46 -10.49
C TYR A 17 -2.64 6.52 -11.65
N LYS A 18 -1.35 6.22 -11.79
CA LYS A 18 -0.87 5.30 -12.84
C LYS A 18 -0.70 3.91 -12.23
N ALA A 19 -1.65 3.03 -12.47
CA ALA A 19 -1.59 1.65 -12.00
C ALA A 19 -0.44 0.87 -12.67
N GLY A 20 -0.01 -0.20 -12.04
CA GLY A 20 0.92 -1.15 -12.69
C GLY A 20 0.24 -1.84 -13.86
N LYS A 21 1.02 -2.17 -14.90
CA LYS A 21 0.48 -2.80 -16.12
C LYS A 21 -0.18 -4.15 -15.79
N PRO A 22 -1.44 -4.39 -16.21
CA PRO A 22 -2.08 -5.70 -16.02
C PRO A 22 -1.44 -6.80 -16.90
N ILE A 23 -1.46 -8.04 -16.40
CA ILE A 23 -0.99 -9.22 -17.17
C ILE A 23 -1.74 -9.32 -18.52
N SER A 24 -3.08 -9.17 -18.48
CA SER A 24 -3.92 -9.28 -19.69
C SER A 24 -3.58 -8.22 -20.74
N GLU A 25 -3.18 -7.03 -20.31
CA GLU A 25 -2.79 -5.96 -21.24
C GLU A 25 -1.47 -6.32 -21.93
N LEU A 26 -0.45 -6.72 -21.14
CA LEU A 26 0.84 -7.10 -21.72
C LEU A 26 0.70 -8.33 -22.64
N ALA A 27 -0.13 -9.29 -22.24
CA ALA A 27 -0.41 -10.47 -23.07
C ALA A 27 -0.94 -10.07 -24.45
N ARG A 28 -1.93 -9.16 -24.49
CA ARG A 28 -2.50 -8.68 -25.75
C ARG A 28 -1.47 -7.88 -26.58
N GLU A 29 -0.70 -7.01 -25.93
CA GLU A 29 0.27 -6.16 -26.64
C GLU A 29 1.42 -6.95 -27.27
N LYS A 30 1.86 -8.02 -26.59
CA LYS A 30 3.07 -8.75 -27.00
C LYS A 30 2.78 -10.13 -27.58
N GLY A 31 1.51 -10.53 -27.66
CA GLY A 31 1.15 -11.87 -28.13
C GLY A 31 1.65 -12.99 -27.22
N LEU A 32 1.78 -12.71 -25.93
CA LEU A 32 2.26 -13.68 -24.94
C LEU A 32 1.09 -14.41 -24.28
N GLN A 33 1.33 -15.63 -23.83
CA GLN A 33 0.35 -16.34 -23.01
C GLN A 33 0.40 -15.77 -21.60
N PRO A 34 -0.75 -15.46 -20.96
CA PRO A 34 -0.76 -14.87 -19.62
C PRO A 34 0.04 -15.64 -18.57
N GLU A 35 0.02 -16.98 -18.65
CA GLU A 35 0.77 -17.85 -17.73
C GLU A 35 2.28 -17.75 -17.88
N ASN A 36 2.77 -17.17 -18.98
CA ASN A 36 4.18 -16.95 -19.23
C ASN A 36 4.64 -15.55 -18.82
N ILE A 37 3.73 -14.75 -18.24
CA ILE A 37 4.06 -13.40 -17.79
C ILE A 37 4.32 -13.40 -16.28
N LEU A 38 5.49 -12.91 -15.90
CA LEU A 38 5.87 -12.77 -14.49
C LEU A 38 5.58 -11.32 -14.05
N LYS A 39 4.62 -11.16 -13.15
CA LYS A 39 4.28 -9.83 -12.61
C LYS A 39 4.95 -9.62 -11.26
N LEU A 40 5.92 -8.71 -11.20
CA LEU A 40 6.65 -8.30 -10.00
C LEU A 40 6.31 -6.84 -9.64
N ALA A 41 5.08 -6.44 -9.95
CA ALA A 41 4.52 -5.11 -9.68
C ALA A 41 3.27 -5.26 -8.82
N SER A 42 2.76 -4.13 -8.29
CA SER A 42 1.53 -4.03 -7.49
C SER A 42 1.63 -4.61 -6.06
N ASN A 43 2.77 -5.21 -5.69
CA ASN A 43 3.02 -5.68 -4.31
C ASN A 43 1.93 -6.65 -3.82
N GLU A 44 1.45 -7.51 -4.73
CA GLU A 44 0.42 -8.51 -4.45
C GLU A 44 1.04 -9.72 -3.74
N ASN A 45 0.22 -10.56 -3.11
CA ASN A 45 0.69 -11.77 -2.41
C ASN A 45 0.80 -12.94 -3.39
N PRO A 46 2.00 -13.47 -3.66
CA PRO A 46 2.14 -14.60 -4.59
C PRO A 46 1.57 -15.92 -4.07
N LEU A 47 1.33 -16.04 -2.75
CA LEU A 47 0.62 -17.22 -2.20
C LEU A 47 -0.89 -17.17 -2.43
N GLY A 48 -1.41 -16.04 -2.95
CA GLY A 48 -2.84 -15.86 -3.13
C GLY A 48 -3.57 -15.60 -1.81
N ALA A 49 -4.88 -15.88 -1.78
CA ALA A 49 -5.71 -15.72 -0.60
C ALA A 49 -5.67 -16.98 0.27
N PRO A 50 -5.78 -16.85 1.61
CA PRO A 50 -5.83 -18.03 2.48
C PRO A 50 -7.14 -18.81 2.31
N GLU A 51 -7.10 -20.11 2.58
CA GLU A 51 -8.28 -20.98 2.48
C GLU A 51 -9.39 -20.51 3.41
N SER A 52 -9.05 -19.98 4.58
CA SER A 52 -10.03 -19.39 5.52
C SER A 52 -10.87 -18.28 4.89
N ALA A 53 -10.25 -17.43 4.06
CA ALA A 53 -10.96 -16.37 3.32
C ALA A 53 -11.78 -16.96 2.17
N LEU A 54 -11.20 -17.89 1.42
CA LEU A 54 -11.88 -18.50 0.25
C LEU A 54 -13.11 -19.28 0.70
N GLN A 55 -13.03 -19.97 1.83
CA GLN A 55 -14.18 -20.71 2.37
C GLN A 55 -15.30 -19.73 2.75
N ALA A 56 -14.95 -18.62 3.44
CA ALA A 56 -15.93 -17.59 3.79
C ALA A 56 -16.59 -16.97 2.55
N VAL A 57 -15.79 -16.76 1.48
CA VAL A 57 -16.34 -16.26 0.19
C VAL A 57 -17.34 -17.27 -0.39
N ARG A 58 -16.97 -18.57 -0.44
CA ARG A 58 -17.86 -19.61 -0.99
C ARG A 58 -19.18 -19.66 -0.23
N GLU A 59 -19.13 -19.56 1.10
CA GLU A 59 -20.33 -19.58 1.94
C GLU A 59 -21.18 -18.30 1.74
N ALA A 60 -20.56 -17.15 1.55
CA ALA A 60 -21.26 -15.89 1.35
C ALA A 60 -21.79 -15.70 -0.06
N ALA A 61 -21.21 -16.38 -1.06
CA ALA A 61 -21.53 -16.18 -2.48
C ALA A 61 -22.78 -16.97 -2.89
N THR A 62 -23.92 -16.67 -2.25
CA THR A 62 -25.22 -17.27 -2.59
C THR A 62 -26.03 -16.29 -3.43
N ALA A 63 -26.99 -16.82 -4.22
CA ALA A 63 -27.90 -15.97 -5.00
C ALA A 63 -28.65 -14.97 -4.10
N HIS A 64 -29.03 -15.41 -2.90
CA HIS A 64 -29.71 -14.55 -1.93
C HIS A 64 -28.80 -13.41 -1.45
N ASN A 65 -27.60 -13.74 -0.95
CA ASN A 65 -26.69 -12.75 -0.37
C ASN A 65 -26.22 -11.73 -1.41
N VAL A 66 -25.97 -12.18 -2.65
CA VAL A 66 -25.50 -11.29 -3.73
C VAL A 66 -26.60 -10.31 -4.17
N ALA A 67 -27.88 -10.71 -3.99
CA ALA A 67 -29.01 -9.85 -4.35
C ALA A 67 -29.29 -8.76 -3.31
N LEU A 68 -28.69 -8.84 -2.12
CA LEU A 68 -28.91 -7.89 -1.04
C LEU A 68 -27.73 -6.93 -0.89
N TYR A 69 -28.04 -5.72 -0.44
CA TYR A 69 -26.96 -4.79 -0.04
C TYR A 69 -26.16 -5.40 1.12
N PRO A 70 -24.84 -5.16 1.17
CA PRO A 70 -24.04 -5.62 2.31
C PRO A 70 -24.44 -4.92 3.61
N ASP A 71 -23.98 -5.47 4.73
CA ASP A 71 -24.11 -4.78 6.02
C ASP A 71 -23.31 -3.46 5.95
N GLY A 72 -24.00 -2.33 5.98
CA GLY A 72 -23.37 -1.01 5.89
C GLY A 72 -22.46 -0.68 7.07
N ASN A 73 -22.62 -1.38 8.20
CA ASN A 73 -21.75 -1.20 9.36
C ASN A 73 -20.63 -2.22 9.44
N ALA A 74 -20.64 -3.23 8.56
CA ALA A 74 -19.66 -4.33 8.53
C ALA A 74 -19.51 -4.96 9.94
N TYR A 75 -20.63 -5.20 10.62
CA TYR A 75 -20.66 -5.58 12.03
C TYR A 75 -19.73 -6.74 12.36
N ASN A 76 -19.87 -7.86 11.64
CA ASN A 76 -19.09 -9.06 11.91
C ASN A 76 -17.59 -8.81 11.73
N LEU A 77 -17.22 -8.12 10.67
CA LEU A 77 -15.81 -7.82 10.38
C LEU A 77 -15.25 -6.87 11.45
N LYS A 78 -15.96 -5.80 11.80
CA LYS A 78 -15.51 -4.85 12.83
C LYS A 78 -15.29 -5.55 14.18
N HIS A 79 -16.20 -6.43 14.56
CA HIS A 79 -16.07 -7.15 15.84
C HIS A 79 -14.93 -8.16 15.81
N ALA A 80 -14.68 -8.82 14.68
CA ALA A 80 -13.53 -9.72 14.53
C ALA A 80 -12.21 -8.95 14.64
N ILE A 81 -12.12 -7.78 13.98
CA ILE A 81 -10.93 -6.92 14.06
C ILE A 81 -10.77 -6.39 15.51
N ALA A 82 -11.85 -5.88 16.10
CA ALA A 82 -11.85 -5.33 17.47
C ALA A 82 -11.33 -6.35 18.47
N LYS A 83 -11.82 -7.59 18.37
CA LYS A 83 -11.38 -8.69 19.24
C LYS A 83 -9.89 -9.00 19.04
N ARG A 84 -9.41 -9.05 17.79
CA ARG A 84 -7.99 -9.32 17.48
C ARG A 84 -7.09 -8.22 18.04
N LEU A 85 -7.53 -6.96 17.98
CA LEU A 85 -6.71 -5.81 18.37
C LEU A 85 -6.88 -5.38 19.84
N GLY A 86 -7.90 -5.89 20.52
CA GLY A 86 -8.22 -5.50 21.91
C GLY A 86 -8.65 -4.04 22.01
N VAL A 87 -9.54 -3.61 21.10
CA VAL A 87 -10.08 -2.25 21.05
C VAL A 87 -11.60 -2.29 20.89
N PRO A 88 -12.31 -1.19 21.25
CA PRO A 88 -13.74 -1.09 20.95
C PRO A 88 -14.04 -1.12 19.44
N ALA A 89 -15.14 -1.75 19.06
CA ALA A 89 -15.53 -1.84 17.64
C ALA A 89 -15.87 -0.48 17.03
N GLU A 90 -16.32 0.47 17.84
CA GLU A 90 -16.62 1.84 17.40
C GLU A 90 -15.37 2.63 16.98
N TRP A 91 -14.17 2.18 17.38
CA TRP A 91 -12.92 2.80 16.91
C TRP A 91 -12.53 2.36 15.50
N ILE A 92 -13.25 1.36 14.94
CA ILE A 92 -12.88 0.75 13.66
C ILE A 92 -13.77 1.29 12.55
N ILE A 93 -13.13 1.69 11.46
CA ILE A 93 -13.79 2.07 10.20
C ILE A 93 -13.35 1.04 9.15
N VAL A 94 -14.31 0.47 8.42
CA VAL A 94 -14.02 -0.45 7.31
C VAL A 94 -14.17 0.30 6.00
N GLY A 95 -13.20 0.14 5.11
CA GLY A 95 -13.19 0.80 3.80
C GLY A 95 -13.01 -0.18 2.64
N ASN A 96 -13.30 0.31 1.46
CA ASN A 96 -13.09 -0.38 0.18
C ASN A 96 -11.59 -0.38 -0.17
N GLY A 97 -10.79 -1.01 0.70
CA GLY A 97 -9.35 -0.88 0.82
C GLY A 97 -8.98 0.21 1.82
N SER A 98 -7.73 0.24 2.30
CA SER A 98 -7.26 1.35 3.15
C SER A 98 -7.20 2.66 2.37
N ASP A 99 -7.10 2.58 1.05
CA ASP A 99 -7.08 3.71 0.12
C ASP A 99 -8.31 4.60 0.28
N GLU A 100 -9.52 4.00 0.31
CA GLU A 100 -10.76 4.76 0.52
C GLU A 100 -10.74 5.54 1.84
N LEU A 101 -10.13 4.96 2.88
CA LEU A 101 -10.07 5.60 4.19
C LEU A 101 -9.20 6.85 4.19
N MET A 102 -8.17 6.88 3.35
CA MET A 102 -7.31 8.07 3.18
C MET A 102 -8.10 9.19 2.49
N GLY A 103 -8.83 8.85 1.43
CA GLY A 103 -9.71 9.79 0.73
C GLY A 103 -10.78 10.35 1.68
N LEU A 104 -11.47 9.47 2.39
CA LEU A 104 -12.50 9.89 3.35
C LEU A 104 -11.93 10.76 4.49
N THR A 105 -10.67 10.50 4.90
CA THR A 105 -10.01 11.37 5.88
C THR A 105 -9.79 12.76 5.31
N CYS A 106 -9.35 12.85 4.05
CA CYS A 106 -9.21 14.14 3.37
C CYS A 106 -10.57 14.84 3.24
N GLU A 107 -11.60 14.11 2.80
CA GLU A 107 -12.95 14.68 2.63
C GLU A 107 -13.53 15.19 3.96
N ALA A 108 -13.22 14.49 5.07
CA ALA A 108 -13.74 14.88 6.38
C ALA A 108 -13.02 16.10 6.97
N LEU A 109 -11.73 16.31 6.63
CA LEU A 109 -10.89 17.24 7.36
C LEU A 109 -10.33 18.39 6.51
N LEU A 110 -10.33 18.26 5.17
CA LEU A 110 -9.74 19.28 4.30
C LEU A 110 -10.81 20.13 3.62
N GLU A 111 -10.49 21.40 3.44
CA GLU A 111 -11.27 22.38 2.70
C GLU A 111 -10.26 23.29 1.98
N PRO A 112 -10.70 24.13 1.05
CA PRO A 112 -9.78 25.09 0.41
C PRO A 112 -9.08 25.97 1.45
N GLY A 113 -7.74 25.98 1.41
CA GLY A 113 -6.90 26.67 2.38
C GLY A 113 -6.28 25.71 3.42
N ALA A 114 -6.87 24.54 3.66
CA ALA A 114 -6.29 23.54 4.53
C ALA A 114 -5.13 22.80 3.83
N LYS A 115 -4.25 22.21 4.63
CA LYS A 115 -3.05 21.53 4.10
C LYS A 115 -2.94 20.11 4.62
N SER A 116 -2.36 19.23 3.78
CA SER A 116 -1.80 17.96 4.24
C SER A 116 -0.29 17.99 4.13
N VAL A 117 0.41 17.21 4.98
CA VAL A 117 1.87 17.11 4.97
C VAL A 117 2.26 15.63 4.82
N TYR A 118 3.26 15.34 3.99
CA TYR A 118 3.82 13.99 3.83
C TYR A 118 5.26 14.08 3.34
N SER A 119 6.00 12.99 3.48
CA SER A 119 7.41 12.93 3.07
C SER A 119 7.55 12.80 1.56
N GLN A 120 8.65 13.26 1.01
CA GLN A 120 9.11 12.89 -0.34
C GLN A 120 9.11 11.36 -0.49
N PHE A 121 8.97 10.87 -1.72
CA PHE A 121 8.86 9.43 -2.03
C PHE A 121 7.68 8.79 -1.31
N TYR A 122 6.49 9.25 -1.64
CA TYR A 122 5.23 8.93 -0.97
C TYR A 122 4.29 8.13 -1.87
N PHE A 123 3.29 7.54 -1.27
CA PHE A 123 2.18 6.91 -2.02
C PHE A 123 1.32 8.04 -2.62
N SER A 124 1.27 8.11 -3.95
CA SER A 124 0.71 9.25 -4.70
C SER A 124 -0.74 9.61 -4.34
N VAL A 125 -1.47 8.69 -3.72
CA VAL A 125 -2.85 8.90 -3.29
C VAL A 125 -2.94 10.05 -2.28
N TYR A 126 -1.97 10.24 -1.40
CA TYR A 126 -2.01 11.34 -0.41
C TYR A 126 -2.14 12.71 -1.10
N ARG A 127 -1.36 12.91 -2.16
CA ARG A 127 -1.42 14.15 -2.95
C ARG A 127 -2.74 14.24 -3.72
N ILE A 128 -3.16 13.15 -4.35
CA ILE A 128 -4.38 13.11 -5.16
C ILE A 128 -5.59 13.46 -4.29
N ASP A 129 -5.74 12.80 -3.14
CA ASP A 129 -6.89 13.01 -2.25
C ASP A 129 -6.89 14.43 -1.66
N THR A 130 -5.71 14.94 -1.29
CA THR A 130 -5.58 16.31 -0.81
C THR A 130 -6.08 17.31 -1.85
N LEU A 131 -5.59 17.17 -3.09
CA LEU A 131 -5.99 18.06 -4.19
C LEU A 131 -7.49 17.91 -4.51
N ALA A 132 -8.01 16.68 -4.47
CA ALA A 132 -9.43 16.42 -4.79
C ALA A 132 -10.36 17.17 -3.83
N CYS A 133 -9.92 17.44 -2.61
CA CYS A 133 -10.67 18.21 -1.60
C CYS A 133 -10.40 19.72 -1.69
N GLY A 134 -9.59 20.18 -2.65
CA GLY A 134 -9.18 21.58 -2.75
C GLY A 134 -8.11 21.99 -1.74
N GLY A 135 -7.55 21.01 -0.99
CA GLY A 135 -6.47 21.24 -0.04
C GLY A 135 -5.11 21.43 -0.72
N THR A 136 -4.14 21.89 0.04
CA THR A 136 -2.77 22.09 -0.45
C THR A 136 -1.85 20.99 0.07
N PRO A 137 -1.30 20.15 -0.82
CA PRO A 137 -0.33 19.13 -0.40
C PRO A 137 1.05 19.77 -0.17
N VAL A 138 1.67 19.44 0.96
CA VAL A 138 3.01 19.90 1.36
C VAL A 138 3.94 18.69 1.42
N GLU A 139 4.82 18.59 0.44
CA GLU A 139 5.84 17.54 0.38
C GLU A 139 7.09 17.98 1.11
N VAL A 140 7.54 17.18 2.09
CA VAL A 140 8.73 17.46 2.89
C VAL A 140 9.90 16.60 2.38
N PRO A 141 11.07 17.17 2.10
CA PRO A 141 12.20 16.38 1.63
C PRO A 141 12.55 15.23 2.58
N ALA A 142 12.88 14.09 2.00
CA ALA A 142 13.33 12.92 2.76
C ALA A 142 14.82 13.08 3.16
N LYS A 143 15.23 12.35 4.19
CA LYS A 143 16.64 12.26 4.60
C LYS A 143 17.24 11.01 3.95
N GLY A 144 17.87 11.17 2.79
CA GLY A 144 18.17 10.05 1.92
C GLY A 144 16.86 9.44 1.42
N PHE A 145 16.59 8.17 1.76
CA PHE A 145 15.33 7.53 1.44
C PHE A 145 14.38 7.41 2.65
N ALA A 146 14.82 7.86 3.83
CA ALA A 146 14.04 7.76 5.06
C ALA A 146 13.16 9.00 5.27
N ILE A 147 12.02 8.80 5.91
CA ILE A 147 11.13 9.89 6.32
C ILE A 147 11.84 10.74 7.38
N ASP A 148 11.89 12.07 7.18
CA ASP A 148 12.44 13.00 8.18
C ASP A 148 11.31 13.52 9.07
N LEU A 149 11.09 12.83 10.19
CA LEU A 149 10.01 13.18 11.12
C LEU A 149 10.17 14.58 11.72
N ASP A 150 11.40 15.03 11.95
CA ASP A 150 11.64 16.39 12.48
C ASP A 150 11.27 17.46 11.45
N ALA A 151 11.63 17.22 10.18
CA ALA A 151 11.26 18.15 9.11
C ALA A 151 9.73 18.16 8.92
N ILE A 152 9.08 17.00 9.00
CA ILE A 152 7.60 16.91 8.92
C ILE A 152 6.96 17.70 10.08
N ALA A 153 7.43 17.50 11.32
CA ALA A 153 6.90 18.22 12.47
C ALA A 153 7.03 19.74 12.31
N LYS A 154 8.17 20.20 11.76
CA LYS A 154 8.39 21.64 11.48
C LYS A 154 7.47 22.17 10.38
N ALA A 155 7.00 21.32 9.47
CA ALA A 155 6.11 21.72 8.38
C ALA A 155 4.65 21.84 8.85
N VAL A 156 4.33 21.42 10.07
CA VAL A 156 2.97 21.49 10.62
C VAL A 156 2.68 22.94 11.05
N THR A 157 1.96 23.66 10.20
CA THR A 157 1.49 25.03 10.45
C THR A 157 0.00 25.00 10.87
N PRO A 158 -0.57 26.15 11.32
CA PRO A 158 -1.98 26.18 11.73
C PRO A 158 -3.00 25.74 10.66
N GLU A 159 -2.62 25.77 9.38
CA GLU A 159 -3.50 25.33 8.29
C GLU A 159 -3.46 23.81 8.06
N VAL A 160 -2.49 23.11 8.66
CA VAL A 160 -2.38 21.65 8.47
C VAL A 160 -3.49 20.92 9.24
N ARG A 161 -4.16 20.00 8.57
CA ARG A 161 -5.20 19.15 9.18
C ARG A 161 -4.79 17.69 9.22
N VAL A 162 -3.97 17.27 8.23
CA VAL A 162 -3.60 15.85 8.08
C VAL A 162 -2.10 15.72 7.83
N VAL A 163 -1.46 14.78 8.51
CA VAL A 163 -0.09 14.33 8.22
C VAL A 163 -0.17 12.86 7.82
N PHE A 164 0.36 12.51 6.65
CA PHE A 164 0.43 11.12 6.19
C PHE A 164 1.83 10.57 6.40
N LEU A 165 1.93 9.43 7.09
CA LEU A 165 3.15 8.67 7.29
C LEU A 165 2.88 7.21 6.93
N THR A 166 3.88 6.53 6.38
CA THR A 166 3.75 5.12 5.97
C THR A 166 4.92 4.32 6.55
N THR A 167 4.62 3.19 7.17
CA THR A 167 5.68 2.31 7.71
C THR A 167 5.30 0.84 7.54
N PRO A 168 6.05 0.05 6.75
CA PRO A 168 7.14 0.45 5.82
C PRO A 168 6.68 1.38 4.72
N ASN A 169 7.52 2.33 4.34
CA ASN A 169 7.19 3.32 3.31
C ASN A 169 7.19 2.69 1.90
N ASN A 170 6.27 3.09 1.08
CA ASN A 170 6.21 2.75 -0.34
C ASN A 170 6.59 4.01 -1.16
N PRO A 171 7.71 4.01 -1.91
CA PRO A 171 8.41 2.83 -2.45
C PRO A 171 9.74 2.46 -1.77
N THR A 172 10.13 3.08 -0.67
CA THR A 172 11.49 2.91 -0.15
C THR A 172 11.69 1.62 0.68
N GLY A 173 10.61 1.09 1.28
CA GLY A 173 10.67 -0.11 2.12
C GLY A 173 11.18 0.12 3.53
N LEU A 174 11.55 1.38 3.86
CA LEU A 174 12.09 1.73 5.17
C LEU A 174 10.99 1.90 6.21
N THR A 175 11.34 1.65 7.47
CA THR A 175 10.41 1.74 8.61
C THR A 175 10.74 2.94 9.49
N ILE A 176 9.75 3.33 10.28
CA ILE A 176 9.91 4.31 11.37
C ILE A 176 10.03 3.49 12.66
N SER A 177 10.93 3.87 13.57
CA SER A 177 11.06 3.19 14.85
C SER A 177 9.93 3.60 15.81
N GLN A 178 9.61 2.71 16.77
CA GLN A 178 8.63 3.02 17.83
C GLN A 178 8.97 4.32 18.55
N ALA A 179 10.24 4.47 18.96
CA ALA A 179 10.68 5.63 19.76
C ALA A 179 10.58 6.93 18.95
N ASP A 180 11.03 6.91 17.68
CA ASP A 180 10.98 8.11 16.84
C ASP A 180 9.53 8.51 16.54
N PHE A 181 8.66 7.51 16.29
CA PHE A 181 7.25 7.79 15.98
C PHE A 181 6.53 8.36 17.22
N GLU A 182 6.76 7.79 18.40
CA GLU A 182 6.14 8.31 19.62
C GLU A 182 6.65 9.73 19.95
N ALA A 183 7.95 9.98 19.79
CA ALA A 183 8.51 11.32 19.96
C ALA A 183 7.91 12.32 18.97
N PHE A 184 7.66 11.88 17.72
CA PHE A 184 7.00 12.69 16.70
C PHE A 184 5.57 13.03 17.11
N LEU A 185 4.77 12.04 17.54
CA LEU A 185 3.39 12.26 17.95
C LEU A 185 3.29 13.30 19.08
N GLY A 186 4.27 13.29 20.00
CA GLY A 186 4.33 14.28 21.09
C GLY A 186 4.55 15.71 20.62
N LYS A 187 4.99 15.92 19.38
CA LYS A 187 5.22 17.27 18.81
C LYS A 187 4.02 17.77 17.99
N ILE A 188 3.06 16.89 17.66
CA ILE A 188 1.96 17.22 16.73
C ILE A 188 0.76 17.71 17.54
N PRO A 189 0.17 18.88 17.18
CA PRO A 189 -1.03 19.35 17.88
C PRO A 189 -2.18 18.36 17.79
N PRO A 190 -2.97 18.22 18.86
CA PRO A 190 -4.13 17.29 18.84
C PRO A 190 -5.19 17.59 17.77
N SER A 191 -5.19 18.80 17.22
CA SER A 191 -6.09 19.19 16.13
C SER A 191 -5.65 18.70 14.76
N VAL A 192 -4.47 18.07 14.66
CA VAL A 192 -3.92 17.56 13.39
C VAL A 192 -3.99 16.04 13.44
N THR A 193 -4.71 15.45 12.50
CA THR A 193 -4.80 13.99 12.38
C THR A 193 -3.51 13.45 11.76
N VAL A 194 -2.87 12.49 12.45
CA VAL A 194 -1.74 11.74 11.91
C VAL A 194 -2.26 10.41 11.38
N VAL A 195 -2.20 10.22 10.07
CA VAL A 195 -2.53 8.94 9.42
C VAL A 195 -1.25 8.11 9.37
N LEU A 196 -1.22 6.96 10.02
CA LEU A 196 -0.14 5.99 9.93
C LEU A 196 -0.59 4.83 9.05
N ASP A 197 -0.11 4.81 7.82
CA ASP A 197 -0.43 3.74 6.86
C ASP A 197 0.49 2.53 7.13
N GLU A 198 -0.12 1.46 7.64
CA GLU A 198 0.56 0.19 7.95
C GLU A 198 0.24 -0.90 6.91
N ALA A 199 0.11 -0.54 5.63
CA ALA A 199 -0.27 -1.50 4.58
C ALA A 199 0.71 -2.68 4.44
N TYR A 200 1.94 -2.52 4.91
CA TYR A 200 3.00 -3.55 4.79
C TYR A 200 3.46 -4.09 6.15
N ARG A 201 2.73 -3.83 7.23
CA ARG A 201 3.11 -4.16 8.60
C ARG A 201 3.43 -5.64 8.81
N GLU A 202 2.67 -6.53 8.17
CA GLU A 202 2.81 -7.97 8.34
C GLU A 202 4.16 -8.52 7.82
N PHE A 203 4.85 -7.74 6.97
CA PHE A 203 6.17 -8.12 6.44
C PHE A 203 7.33 -7.69 7.34
N VAL A 204 7.06 -6.83 8.33
CA VAL A 204 8.07 -6.31 9.27
C VAL A 204 8.32 -7.36 10.37
N PRO A 205 9.59 -7.61 10.78
CA PRO A 205 9.86 -8.45 11.95
C PRO A 205 9.12 -7.92 13.18
N GLU A 206 8.62 -8.83 14.01
CA GLU A 206 7.76 -8.44 15.14
C GLU A 206 8.43 -7.41 16.06
N GLU A 207 9.72 -7.60 16.32
CA GLU A 207 10.51 -6.71 17.18
C GLU A 207 10.71 -5.30 16.62
N ASP A 208 10.52 -5.12 15.32
CA ASP A 208 10.66 -3.83 14.64
C ASP A 208 9.31 -3.11 14.42
N ARG A 209 8.19 -3.78 14.75
CA ARG A 209 6.86 -3.22 14.52
C ARG A 209 6.53 -2.14 15.55
N ILE A 210 5.94 -1.06 15.10
CA ILE A 210 5.33 -0.07 16.01
C ILE A 210 4.12 -0.74 16.69
N ASP A 211 4.00 -0.59 18.01
CA ASP A 211 2.75 -0.93 18.71
C ASP A 211 1.75 0.21 18.51
N SER A 212 1.31 0.33 17.27
CA SER A 212 0.44 1.44 16.85
C SER A 212 -0.90 1.44 17.57
N ILE A 213 -1.37 0.26 18.02
CA ILE A 213 -2.66 0.16 18.74
C ILE A 213 -2.53 0.74 20.16
N ALA A 214 -1.40 0.50 20.85
CA ALA A 214 -1.15 1.17 22.13
C ALA A 214 -1.09 2.69 21.95
N LEU A 215 -0.47 3.14 20.83
CA LEU A 215 -0.40 4.58 20.53
C LEU A 215 -1.77 5.19 20.19
N VAL A 216 -2.65 4.46 19.49
CA VAL A 216 -4.04 4.92 19.23
C VAL A 216 -4.78 5.15 20.56
N LYS A 217 -4.56 4.28 21.56
CA LYS A 217 -5.19 4.45 22.90
C LYS A 217 -4.70 5.72 23.60
N LYS A 218 -3.45 6.14 23.30
CA LYS A 218 -2.81 7.30 23.93
C LYS A 218 -3.04 8.62 23.17
N TYR A 219 -3.15 8.55 21.83
CA TYR A 219 -3.21 9.71 20.95
C TYR A 219 -4.49 9.67 20.10
N PRO A 220 -5.58 10.35 20.54
CA PRO A 220 -6.86 10.32 19.80
C PRO A 220 -6.79 10.91 18.39
N ASN A 221 -5.75 11.68 18.08
CA ASN A 221 -5.51 12.21 16.73
C ASN A 221 -4.69 11.27 15.85
N LEU A 222 -4.35 10.07 16.33
CA LEU A 222 -3.67 9.05 15.50
C LEU A 222 -4.70 8.16 14.83
N PHE A 223 -4.63 8.04 13.50
CA PHE A 223 -5.45 7.14 12.70
C PHE A 223 -4.53 6.12 12.03
N VAL A 224 -4.64 4.87 12.42
CA VAL A 224 -3.83 3.76 11.86
C VAL A 224 -4.65 3.06 10.79
N THR A 225 -4.14 2.98 9.56
CA THR A 225 -4.82 2.24 8.47
C THR A 225 -4.08 0.94 8.17
N ARG A 226 -4.84 -0.13 7.89
CA ARG A 226 -4.34 -1.45 7.51
C ARG A 226 -5.18 -2.01 6.36
N THR A 227 -4.61 -2.93 5.60
CA THR A 227 -5.28 -3.47 4.43
C THR A 227 -5.21 -5.00 4.40
N PHE A 228 -6.24 -5.61 3.86
CA PHE A 228 -6.22 -7.04 3.53
C PHE A 228 -5.65 -7.31 2.12
N SER A 229 -5.30 -6.25 1.37
CA SER A 229 -4.82 -6.37 -0.01
C SER A 229 -3.42 -7.00 -0.13
N LYS A 230 -2.56 -6.84 0.89
CA LYS A 230 -1.15 -7.24 0.81
C LYS A 230 -0.93 -8.61 1.43
N ALA A 231 -0.54 -8.69 2.69
CA ALA A 231 -0.19 -9.97 3.33
C ALA A 231 -1.36 -10.98 3.33
N TYR A 232 -2.59 -10.48 3.48
CA TYR A 232 -3.78 -11.37 3.48
C TYR A 232 -4.22 -11.82 2.09
N GLY A 233 -3.62 -11.30 1.00
CA GLY A 233 -3.89 -11.78 -0.36
C GLY A 233 -5.27 -11.42 -0.93
N LEU A 234 -5.97 -10.42 -0.37
CA LEU A 234 -7.34 -10.08 -0.79
C LEU A 234 -7.41 -8.81 -1.65
N ALA A 235 -6.35 -8.52 -2.42
CA ALA A 235 -6.28 -7.28 -3.22
C ALA A 235 -7.50 -7.08 -4.14
N GLY A 236 -8.01 -8.16 -4.74
CA GLY A 236 -9.15 -8.11 -5.66
C GLY A 236 -10.48 -7.85 -4.97
N LEU A 237 -10.59 -8.09 -3.66
CA LEU A 237 -11.84 -7.90 -2.92
C LEU A 237 -12.03 -6.48 -2.39
N ARG A 238 -10.95 -5.69 -2.37
CA ARG A 238 -10.99 -4.28 -1.94
C ARG A 238 -11.50 -4.12 -0.51
N VAL A 239 -10.73 -4.55 0.48
CA VAL A 239 -11.10 -4.37 1.90
C VAL A 239 -9.89 -3.96 2.73
N GLY A 240 -10.12 -2.99 3.61
CA GLY A 240 -9.15 -2.50 4.57
C GLY A 240 -9.88 -1.91 5.77
N PHE A 241 -9.13 -1.48 6.76
CA PHE A 241 -9.73 -0.87 7.95
C PHE A 241 -8.78 0.17 8.54
N GLY A 242 -9.38 1.06 9.33
CA GLY A 242 -8.65 2.03 10.12
C GLY A 242 -9.09 1.97 11.58
N VAL A 243 -8.20 2.40 12.47
CA VAL A 243 -8.45 2.42 13.92
C VAL A 243 -8.11 3.82 14.43
N ASN A 244 -9.06 4.43 15.15
CA ASN A 244 -8.87 5.75 15.78
C ASN A 244 -9.74 5.81 17.03
N SER A 245 -9.18 6.31 18.14
CA SER A 245 -9.90 6.42 19.42
C SER A 245 -10.58 7.78 19.62
N GLY A 246 -10.41 8.71 18.68
CA GLY A 246 -11.02 10.04 18.72
C GLY A 246 -12.31 10.11 17.91
N GLU A 247 -12.63 11.29 17.40
CA GLU A 247 -13.90 11.53 16.70
C GLU A 247 -13.88 11.18 15.20
N LEU A 248 -12.72 10.85 14.63
CA LEU A 248 -12.61 10.62 13.18
C LEU A 248 -13.57 9.53 12.68
N PRO A 249 -13.78 8.39 13.38
CA PRO A 249 -14.76 7.39 12.93
C PRO A 249 -16.15 7.97 12.72
N GLU A 250 -16.60 8.84 13.61
CA GLU A 250 -17.92 9.48 13.49
C GLU A 250 -17.95 10.42 12.29
N LEU A 251 -16.91 11.24 12.11
CA LEU A 251 -16.84 12.18 10.98
C LEU A 251 -16.85 11.44 9.64
N VAL A 252 -16.05 10.38 9.53
CA VAL A 252 -16.00 9.57 8.32
C VAL A 252 -17.34 8.89 8.03
N ASN A 253 -18.03 8.40 9.07
CA ASN A 253 -19.34 7.78 8.89
C ASN A 253 -20.42 8.75 8.36
N ARG A 254 -20.22 10.08 8.52
CA ARG A 254 -21.16 11.07 7.96
C ARG A 254 -21.09 11.18 6.45
N ILE A 255 -19.92 10.86 5.86
CA ILE A 255 -19.64 11.10 4.44
C ILE A 255 -19.35 9.81 3.64
N ARG A 256 -19.08 8.72 4.33
CA ARG A 256 -18.76 7.43 3.71
C ARG A 256 -19.90 6.98 2.79
N PRO A 257 -19.59 6.52 1.55
CA PRO A 257 -20.65 5.99 0.67
C PRO A 257 -21.44 4.87 1.36
N PRO A 258 -22.77 4.87 1.21
CA PRO A 258 -23.57 3.77 1.76
C PRO A 258 -23.11 2.43 1.21
N PHE A 259 -22.97 1.42 2.10
CA PHE A 259 -22.63 0.05 1.70
C PHE A 259 -21.29 -0.05 0.96
N ASN A 260 -20.31 0.77 1.34
CA ASN A 260 -19.03 0.91 0.63
C ASN A 260 -18.20 -0.36 0.52
N CYS A 261 -18.33 -1.29 1.47
CA CYS A 261 -17.55 -2.54 1.48
C CYS A 261 -18.48 -3.73 1.16
N ASN A 262 -18.19 -4.43 0.06
CA ASN A 262 -19.07 -5.48 -0.45
C ASN A 262 -19.13 -6.71 0.45
N THR A 263 -20.21 -7.49 0.32
CA THR A 263 -20.52 -8.67 1.15
C THR A 263 -19.37 -9.69 1.14
N LEU A 264 -18.82 -10.01 -0.04
CA LEU A 264 -17.77 -11.03 -0.15
C LEU A 264 -16.47 -10.58 0.49
N ALA A 265 -16.16 -9.27 0.36
CA ALA A 265 -14.98 -8.67 1.00
C ALA A 265 -15.09 -8.73 2.53
N GLN A 266 -16.27 -8.38 3.07
CA GLN A 266 -16.50 -8.44 4.52
C GLN A 266 -16.35 -9.89 5.03
N ALA A 267 -16.96 -10.84 4.33
CA ALA A 267 -16.91 -12.28 4.70
C ALA A 267 -15.45 -12.79 4.67
N ALA A 268 -14.75 -12.53 3.56
CA ALA A 268 -13.36 -12.97 3.38
C ALA A 268 -12.45 -12.46 4.48
N ALA A 269 -12.53 -11.12 4.74
CA ALA A 269 -11.70 -10.48 5.74
C ALA A 269 -11.99 -11.01 7.14
N ALA A 270 -13.28 -11.17 7.49
CA ALA A 270 -13.67 -11.74 8.79
C ALA A 270 -13.18 -13.18 8.94
N GLY A 271 -13.23 -13.97 7.85
CA GLY A 271 -12.76 -15.35 7.85
C GLY A 271 -11.26 -15.51 8.06
N CYS A 272 -10.46 -14.55 7.58
CA CYS A 272 -9.01 -14.69 7.64
C CYS A 272 -8.30 -13.74 8.61
N VAL A 273 -9.01 -12.81 9.25
CA VAL A 273 -8.34 -11.81 10.12
C VAL A 273 -7.50 -12.46 11.23
N ASN A 274 -7.87 -13.66 11.67
CA ASN A 274 -7.17 -14.39 12.71
C ASN A 274 -6.26 -15.53 12.17
N ASP A 275 -6.05 -15.61 10.85
CA ASP A 275 -5.28 -16.71 10.24
C ASP A 275 -3.77 -16.46 10.38
N GLN A 276 -3.27 -16.58 11.61
CA GLN A 276 -1.84 -16.32 11.91
C GLN A 276 -0.95 -17.30 11.16
N ALA A 277 -1.36 -18.57 11.03
CA ALA A 277 -0.56 -19.58 10.33
C ALA A 277 -0.32 -19.19 8.85
N PHE A 278 -1.33 -18.59 8.20
CA PHE A 278 -1.13 -18.09 6.83
C PHE A 278 -0.16 -16.90 6.82
N LEU A 279 -0.32 -15.96 7.75
CA LEU A 279 0.57 -14.78 7.83
C LEU A 279 2.02 -15.19 8.09
N ASP A 280 2.24 -16.20 8.92
CA ASP A 280 3.59 -16.72 9.20
C ASP A 280 4.23 -17.28 7.92
N ARG A 281 3.47 -18.03 7.12
CA ARG A 281 3.95 -18.54 5.82
C ARG A 281 4.25 -17.39 4.85
N VAL A 282 3.40 -16.35 4.83
CA VAL A 282 3.62 -15.16 4.00
C VAL A 282 4.92 -14.46 4.43
N TYR A 283 5.11 -14.28 5.73
CA TYR A 283 6.30 -13.63 6.28
C TYR A 283 7.57 -14.39 5.88
N GLU A 284 7.61 -15.70 6.09
CA GLU A 284 8.79 -16.52 5.77
C GLU A 284 9.09 -16.55 4.26
N MET A 285 8.03 -16.67 3.44
CA MET A 285 8.19 -16.62 1.99
C MET A 285 8.74 -15.25 1.57
N ASN A 286 8.21 -14.17 2.15
CA ASN A 286 8.68 -12.82 1.84
C ASN A 286 10.14 -12.62 2.24
N ARG A 287 10.50 -13.03 3.46
CA ARG A 287 11.86 -12.89 3.97
C ARG A 287 12.88 -13.58 3.06
N SER A 288 12.57 -14.81 2.63
CA SER A 288 13.46 -15.56 1.73
C SER A 288 13.51 -14.93 0.34
N GLY A 289 12.38 -14.44 -0.16
CA GLY A 289 12.30 -13.79 -1.48
C GLY A 289 13.04 -12.45 -1.52
N VAL A 290 12.90 -11.63 -0.49
CA VAL A 290 13.64 -10.37 -0.37
C VAL A 290 15.13 -10.64 -0.34
N LYS A 291 15.57 -11.61 0.49
CA LYS A 291 16.99 -11.98 0.54
C LYS A 291 17.51 -12.42 -0.83
N GLN A 292 16.74 -13.22 -1.56
CA GLN A 292 17.12 -13.67 -2.91
C GLN A 292 17.32 -12.48 -3.86
N LEU A 293 16.43 -11.49 -3.79
CA LEU A 293 16.56 -10.28 -4.63
C LEU A 293 17.79 -9.46 -4.23
N GLU A 294 17.99 -9.23 -2.94
CA GLU A 294 19.12 -8.46 -2.43
C GLU A 294 20.47 -9.12 -2.77
N ASP A 295 20.56 -10.44 -2.61
CA ASP A 295 21.75 -11.20 -3.01
C ASP A 295 21.98 -11.10 -4.54
N GLY A 296 20.89 -11.18 -5.30
CA GLY A 296 20.95 -11.04 -6.77
C GLY A 296 21.44 -9.66 -7.19
N PHE A 297 20.88 -8.59 -6.60
CA PHE A 297 21.32 -7.23 -6.92
C PHE A 297 22.77 -7.00 -6.51
N SER A 298 23.16 -7.49 -5.33
CA SER A 298 24.56 -7.43 -4.87
C SER A 298 25.50 -8.10 -5.86
N SER A 299 25.15 -9.29 -6.36
CA SER A 299 25.99 -10.03 -7.31
C SER A 299 26.14 -9.30 -8.66
N LEU A 300 25.21 -8.38 -8.96
CA LEU A 300 25.23 -7.56 -10.17
C LEU A 300 25.83 -6.18 -9.91
N ASN A 301 26.30 -5.91 -8.70
CA ASN A 301 26.81 -4.61 -8.24
C ASN A 301 25.77 -3.49 -8.43
N LEU A 302 24.47 -3.80 -8.19
CA LEU A 302 23.40 -2.81 -8.21
C LEU A 302 23.13 -2.32 -6.78
N GLU A 303 23.01 -1.02 -6.63
CA GLU A 303 22.64 -0.42 -5.36
C GLU A 303 21.14 -0.59 -5.11
N PHE A 304 20.76 -0.88 -3.88
CA PHE A 304 19.35 -1.01 -3.50
C PHE A 304 19.16 -0.53 -2.06
N VAL A 305 17.91 -0.24 -1.72
CA VAL A 305 17.54 0.15 -0.36
C VAL A 305 17.09 -1.12 0.38
N PRO A 306 17.80 -1.52 1.46
CA PRO A 306 17.37 -2.67 2.27
C PRO A 306 15.95 -2.46 2.80
N THR A 307 15.11 -3.47 2.68
CA THR A 307 13.66 -3.30 2.89
C THR A 307 13.11 -4.17 4.01
N LYS A 308 12.05 -3.69 4.67
CA LYS A 308 11.21 -4.50 5.58
C LYS A 308 9.80 -4.68 5.01
N SER A 309 9.66 -4.54 3.68
CA SER A 309 8.39 -4.68 2.97
C SER A 309 8.42 -5.93 2.06
N ASN A 310 7.48 -6.03 1.12
CA ASN A 310 7.47 -7.12 0.14
C ASN A 310 7.98 -6.67 -1.24
N PHE A 311 8.80 -5.64 -1.27
CA PHE A 311 9.44 -5.13 -2.50
C PHE A 311 10.81 -4.55 -2.16
N VAL A 312 11.68 -4.46 -3.14
CA VAL A 312 13.01 -3.84 -3.02
C VAL A 312 13.09 -2.68 -4.02
N LEU A 313 13.55 -1.54 -3.55
CA LEU A 313 13.85 -0.38 -4.40
C LEU A 313 15.30 -0.49 -4.85
N VAL A 314 15.52 -0.66 -6.17
CA VAL A 314 16.85 -0.86 -6.75
C VAL A 314 17.19 0.30 -7.68
N HIS A 315 18.43 0.76 -7.65
CA HIS A 315 18.96 1.81 -8.51
C HIS A 315 19.54 1.18 -9.78
N ILE A 316 18.98 1.57 -10.91
CA ILE A 316 19.40 1.05 -12.23
C ILE A 316 20.24 2.09 -12.98
N GLY A 317 20.01 3.36 -12.70
CA GLY A 317 20.66 4.46 -13.40
C GLY A 317 19.89 4.91 -14.64
N PRO A 318 20.54 5.68 -15.54
CA PRO A 318 19.87 6.33 -16.67
C PRO A 318 19.16 5.38 -17.63
N LYS A 319 19.52 4.09 -17.62
CA LYS A 319 18.93 3.08 -18.52
C LYS A 319 17.69 2.40 -17.92
N ALA A 320 17.14 2.90 -16.79
CA ALA A 320 15.99 2.27 -16.12
C ALA A 320 14.77 2.11 -17.04
N ALA A 321 14.47 3.12 -17.86
CA ALA A 321 13.34 3.05 -18.80
C ALA A 321 13.57 2.00 -19.88
N GLU A 322 14.80 1.92 -20.43
CA GLU A 322 15.17 0.91 -21.44
C GLU A 322 15.08 -0.50 -20.86
N LEU A 323 15.60 -0.68 -19.65
CA LEU A 323 15.53 -1.96 -18.94
C LEU A 323 14.07 -2.37 -18.72
N ASN A 324 13.22 -1.45 -18.27
CA ASN A 324 11.80 -1.74 -18.08
C ASN A 324 11.17 -2.23 -19.39
N GLN A 325 11.45 -1.55 -20.51
CA GLN A 325 10.92 -1.97 -21.81
C GLN A 325 11.43 -3.36 -22.20
N ALA A 326 12.72 -3.61 -22.03
CA ALA A 326 13.33 -4.91 -22.34
C ALA A 326 12.75 -6.05 -21.50
N LEU A 327 12.39 -5.77 -20.23
CA LEU A 327 11.72 -6.74 -19.35
C LEU A 327 10.28 -7.00 -19.82
N LEU A 328 9.54 -5.95 -20.17
CA LEU A 328 8.18 -6.09 -20.72
C LEU A 328 8.19 -6.95 -21.99
N ASP A 329 9.18 -6.77 -22.87
CA ASP A 329 9.32 -7.56 -24.09
C ASP A 329 9.56 -9.06 -23.81
N ARG A 330 10.04 -9.37 -22.60
CA ARG A 330 10.27 -10.75 -22.12
C ARG A 330 9.16 -11.27 -21.21
N GLY A 331 8.06 -10.51 -21.10
CA GLY A 331 6.93 -10.90 -20.25
C GLY A 331 7.18 -10.68 -18.77
N ILE A 332 8.07 -9.74 -18.39
CA ILE A 332 8.34 -9.44 -16.99
C ILE A 332 7.86 -8.01 -16.70
N ILE A 333 6.90 -7.89 -15.79
CA ILE A 333 6.32 -6.61 -15.38
C ILE A 333 6.93 -6.20 -14.04
N ILE A 334 7.63 -5.06 -14.02
CA ILE A 334 8.14 -4.43 -12.80
C ILE A 334 7.49 -3.05 -12.63
N ARG A 335 7.78 -2.35 -11.54
CA ARG A 335 7.24 -1.03 -11.28
C ARG A 335 8.31 0.05 -11.51
N PRO A 336 8.24 0.82 -12.61
CA PRO A 336 9.08 2.02 -12.74
C PRO A 336 8.74 3.04 -11.66
N CYS A 337 9.74 3.72 -11.12
CA CYS A 337 9.55 4.62 -9.99
C CYS A 337 9.58 6.11 -10.37
N ALA A 338 9.49 6.45 -11.65
CA ALA A 338 9.45 7.85 -12.10
C ALA A 338 8.29 8.63 -11.45
N SER A 339 7.13 7.98 -11.27
CA SER A 339 5.97 8.63 -10.64
C SER A 339 6.17 8.92 -9.15
N PHE A 340 7.22 8.36 -8.54
CA PHE A 340 7.61 8.65 -7.15
C PHE A 340 8.77 9.66 -7.08
N GLY A 341 9.11 10.31 -8.21
CA GLY A 341 10.26 11.20 -8.27
C GLY A 341 11.61 10.47 -8.40
N LEU A 342 11.58 9.18 -8.75
CA LEU A 342 12.77 8.32 -8.82
C LEU A 342 12.89 7.70 -10.23
N PRO A 343 13.21 8.49 -11.26
CA PRO A 343 13.22 7.97 -12.66
C PRO A 343 14.28 6.90 -12.91
N GLU A 344 15.35 6.87 -12.15
CA GLU A 344 16.41 5.84 -12.22
C GLU A 344 16.19 4.67 -11.28
N UNK A 345 15.17 4.55 -10.52
CA UNK A 345 14.84 3.50 -9.65
C UNK A 345 13.77 2.63 -10.24
N UNK A 346 13.78 1.38 -9.98
CA UNK A 346 12.81 0.40 -10.29
C UNK A 346 12.41 -0.26 -9.03
N UNK A 347 11.17 -0.50 -8.76
CA UNK A 347 10.75 -1.23 -7.63
C UNK A 347 10.40 -2.57 -8.14
N UNK A 348 10.88 -3.36 -7.67
CA UNK A 348 10.66 -4.72 -7.99
C UNK A 348 9.92 -5.31 -6.87
N UNK A 349 8.91 -5.77 -7.18
CA UNK A 349 8.14 -6.45 -6.20
C UNK A 349 8.77 -7.75 -5.99
N UNK A 350 8.90 -8.04 -4.95
CA UNK A 350 9.58 -9.23 -4.62
C UNK A 350 8.61 -10.29 -4.37
N UNK A 351 8.36 -10.75 -4.38
CA UNK A 351 7.56 -11.79 -4.03
C UNK A 351 7.59 -12.84 -5.06
N UNK A 352 8.15 -12.67 -5.70
CA UNK A 352 8.22 -13.54 -6.77
C UNK A 352 9.18 -14.67 -6.69
N UNK A 353 9.85 -14.56 -5.88
CA UNK A 353 10.77 -15.61 -5.77
C UNK A 353 10.14 -16.88 -5.36
N UNK A 354 9.26 -16.72 -4.79
CA UNK A 354 8.59 -17.85 -4.42
C UNK A 354 7.68 -18.34 -5.48
N UNK A 355 7.45 -17.57 -6.08
CA UNK A 355 6.72 -17.98 -7.17
C UNK A 355 7.46 -18.72 -8.21
N UNK A 356 8.41 -18.66 -7.94
CA UNK A 356 9.16 -19.48 -8.74
C UNK A 356 9.04 -20.94 -8.49
N UNK A 357 8.61 -21.06 -7.66
CA UNK A 357 8.32 -22.37 -7.35
C UNK A 357 7.04 -22.83 -7.88
N THR A 358 6.23 -21.97 -8.28
CA THR A 358 4.93 -22.36 -8.87
C THR A 358 4.85 -22.14 -10.37
N VAL A 359 5.75 -21.36 -10.93
CA VAL A 359 5.92 -21.24 -12.39
C VAL A 359 6.88 -22.37 -12.80
N PRO A 360 6.53 -23.17 -13.80
CA PRO A 360 7.45 -24.21 -14.29
C PRO A 360 8.81 -23.58 -14.52
N CYS A 361 9.83 -24.16 -13.91
CA CYS A 361 11.19 -23.67 -13.95
C CYS A 361 11.64 -23.46 -15.41
N ARG A 362 11.70 -22.22 -15.84
CA ARG A 362 12.54 -21.93 -17.02
C ARG A 362 13.97 -22.20 -16.56
N PRO A 363 14.79 -22.82 -17.44
CA PRO A 363 16.14 -23.19 -17.04
C PRO A 363 16.88 -22.01 -16.45
N GLU A 364 17.67 -22.28 -15.43
CA GLU A 364 18.43 -21.31 -14.60
C GLU A 364 19.23 -20.26 -15.41
N GLY A 365 19.39 -20.45 -16.70
CA GLY A 365 20.08 -19.53 -17.61
C GLY A 365 19.30 -18.26 -17.97
N ALA A 366 17.93 -18.28 -17.94
CA ALA A 366 17.20 -17.18 -18.58
C ALA A 366 17.20 -15.86 -17.77
N SER A 367 17.16 -15.95 -16.45
CA SER A 367 17.20 -14.74 -15.59
C SER A 367 18.65 -14.20 -15.50
N ARG A 368 19.60 -15.11 -15.34
CA ARG A 368 21.04 -14.75 -15.33
C ARG A 368 21.50 -14.23 -16.69
N GLU A 369 20.97 -14.79 -17.76
CA GLU A 369 21.37 -14.38 -19.13
C GLU A 369 20.75 -13.03 -19.52
N ALA A 370 19.52 -12.72 -19.13
CA ALA A 370 18.92 -11.39 -19.35
C ALA A 370 19.77 -10.30 -18.66
N LEU A 371 20.19 -10.57 -17.42
CA LEU A 371 21.02 -9.64 -16.65
C LEU A 371 22.46 -9.59 -17.17
N ARG A 372 23.04 -10.72 -17.66
CA ARG A 372 24.38 -10.76 -18.25
C ARG A 372 24.45 -10.01 -19.58
N ARG A 373 23.40 -10.05 -20.41
CA ARG A 373 23.38 -9.35 -21.70
C ARG A 373 23.29 -7.83 -21.55
N ILE A 374 22.87 -7.34 -20.37
CA ILE A 374 22.92 -5.90 -20.07
C ILE A 374 24.39 -5.46 -19.89
N ARG A 375 25.24 -6.36 -19.34
CA ARG A 375 26.66 -6.08 -19.06
C ARG A 375 27.56 -6.10 -20.31
N SER A 376 27.17 -6.85 -21.36
CA SER A 376 28.03 -7.03 -22.55
C SER A 376 27.83 -5.98 -23.63
N ARG A 377 26.94 -5.00 -23.39
CA ARG A 377 26.67 -3.90 -24.34
C ARG A 377 26.87 -2.50 -23.74
N GLY A 378 27.61 -2.40 -22.64
CA GLY A 378 28.02 -1.12 -22.06
C GLY A 378 29.38 -0.70 -22.47
#